data_e8e6a6ceade34a3bf27747589df9c30b
#
_entry.id   e8e6a6ceade34a3bf27747589df9c30b
#
_cell.length_a   1.000
_cell.length_b   1.000
_cell.length_c   1.000
_cell.angle_alpha   90.00
_cell.angle_beta   90.00
_cell.angle_gamma   90.00
#
_symmetry.space_group_name_H-M   'P 1'
#
loop_
_entity.id
_entity.type
_entity.pdbx_description
1 polymer ?
#
loop_
_entity_poly.entity_id
_entity_poly.type
_entity_poly.pdbx_seq_one_letter_code
_entity_poly.pdbx_strand_id
1 'polypeptide(L)'
;ISHQLEILQLLQRLNSEQNVTVVMVLHDLNHAIMFSDYLVAVKDGKKHCAGPPESVITPETLREVFQVEAAVVRHPVLDVPVCLPYSVRGQSFQKQNQRQDTQNP
;
A
#
# COMPACT_ATOMS: atom_id res chain seq x y z
N ILE A 1 -2.18 -6.23 15.55
CA ILE A 1 -2.32 -4.98 14.77
C ILE A 1 -1.88 -3.76 15.55
N SER A 2 -2.40 -3.63 16.79
CA SER A 2 -2.07 -2.45 17.58
C SER A 2 -0.58 -2.35 17.90
N HIS A 3 0.08 -3.48 18.13
CA HIS A 3 1.53 -3.48 18.38
C HIS A 3 2.32 -3.00 17.18
N GLN A 4 1.92 -3.39 15.98
CA GLN A 4 2.59 -2.93 14.78
C GLN A 4 2.46 -1.42 14.61
N LEU A 5 1.26 -0.90 14.82
CA LEU A 5 1.03 0.53 14.71
C LEU A 5 1.81 1.31 15.77
N GLU A 6 1.87 0.80 16.99
CA GLU A 6 2.62 1.43 18.07
C GLU A 6 4.11 1.54 17.73
N ILE A 7 4.69 0.46 17.17
CA ILE A 7 6.09 0.45 16.79
C ILE A 7 6.34 1.45 15.66
N LEU A 8 5.47 1.45 14.65
CA LEU A 8 5.62 2.35 13.52
C LEU A 8 5.51 3.81 13.95
N GLN A 9 4.58 4.11 14.85
CA GLN A 9 4.44 5.45 15.38
C GLN A 9 5.66 5.86 16.21
N LEU A 10 6.24 4.94 16.96
CA LEU A 10 7.48 5.21 17.71
C LEU A 10 8.63 5.55 16.75
N LEU A 11 8.79 4.76 15.71
CA LEU A 11 9.84 5.02 14.71
C LEU A 11 9.63 6.37 14.01
N GLN A 12 8.40 6.72 13.73
CA GLN A 12 8.07 8.00 13.11
C GLN A 12 8.46 9.16 14.03
N ARG A 13 8.20 9.02 15.33
CA ARG A 13 8.60 10.04 16.30
C ARG A 13 10.12 10.17 16.41
N LEU A 14 10.83 9.07 16.42
CA LEU A 14 12.30 9.10 16.44
C LEU A 14 12.85 9.82 15.23
N ASN A 15 12.25 9.59 14.07
CA ASN A 15 12.66 10.25 12.84
C ASN A 15 12.41 11.76 12.93
N SER A 16 11.20 12.16 13.32
CA SER A 16 10.83 13.58 13.30
C SER A 16 11.42 14.39 14.45
N GLU A 17 11.53 13.78 15.62
CA GLU A 17 11.97 14.52 16.82
C GLU A 17 13.48 14.47 17.02
N GLN A 18 14.14 13.39 16.58
CA GLN A 18 15.56 13.18 16.86
C GLN A 18 16.39 13.07 15.59
N ASN A 19 15.82 13.36 14.43
CA ASN A 19 16.52 13.35 13.15
C ASN A 19 17.18 12.00 12.84
N VAL A 20 16.57 10.91 13.28
CA VAL A 20 17.05 9.56 13.00
C VAL A 20 16.49 9.13 11.66
N THR A 21 17.37 8.67 10.76
CA THR A 21 16.92 8.08 9.51
C THR A 21 16.52 6.63 9.75
N VAL A 22 15.30 6.28 9.34
CA VAL A 22 14.77 4.92 9.53
C VAL A 22 14.54 4.30 8.16
N VAL A 23 15.08 3.10 7.97
CA VAL A 23 14.85 2.30 6.76
C VAL A 23 14.16 1.01 7.19
N MET A 24 13.04 0.70 6.56
CA MET A 24 12.23 -0.45 6.91
C MET A 24 11.82 -1.23 5.68
N VAL A 25 11.63 -2.53 5.86
CA VAL A 25 10.94 -3.38 4.89
C VAL A 25 9.60 -3.75 5.51
N LEU A 26 8.52 -3.40 4.83
CA LEU A 26 7.17 -3.65 5.33
C LEU A 26 6.40 -4.52 4.35
N HIS A 27 5.67 -5.49 4.88
CA HIS A 27 4.82 -6.36 4.07
C HIS A 27 3.44 -5.75 3.84
N ASP A 28 2.98 -4.91 4.75
CA ASP A 28 1.71 -4.22 4.59
C ASP A 28 1.93 -2.93 3.83
N LEU A 29 1.42 -2.89 2.61
CA LEU A 29 1.64 -1.77 1.71
C LEU A 29 1.06 -0.46 2.26
N ASN A 30 -0.11 -0.55 2.88
CA ASN A 30 -0.72 0.65 3.45
C ASN A 30 0.06 1.20 4.64
N HIS A 31 0.68 0.32 5.44
CA HIS A 31 1.60 0.77 6.49
C HIS A 31 2.82 1.46 5.89
N ALA A 32 3.36 0.91 4.81
CA ALA A 32 4.49 1.54 4.14
C ALA A 32 4.13 2.94 3.65
N ILE A 33 2.96 3.10 3.07
CA ILE A 33 2.49 4.39 2.59
C ILE A 33 2.32 5.39 3.74
N MET A 34 1.68 4.94 4.82
CA MET A 34 1.32 5.82 5.93
C MET A 34 2.54 6.32 6.70
N PHE A 35 3.57 5.48 6.83
CA PHE A 35 4.70 5.77 7.72
C PHE A 35 6.01 6.05 7.00
N SER A 36 6.00 6.18 5.69
CA SER A 36 7.21 6.44 4.91
C SER A 36 7.13 7.79 4.20
N ASP A 37 8.24 8.47 4.16
CA ASP A 37 8.39 9.69 3.38
C ASP A 37 8.84 9.37 1.96
N TYR A 38 9.51 8.24 1.79
CA TYR A 38 10.11 7.84 0.53
C TYR A 38 10.00 6.33 0.40
N LEU A 39 9.53 5.86 -0.73
CA LEU A 39 9.35 4.44 -1.00
C LEU A 39 10.26 4.00 -2.13
N VAL A 40 10.78 2.80 -2.01
CA VAL A 40 11.51 2.13 -3.08
C VAL A 40 10.79 0.83 -3.39
N ALA A 41 10.32 0.70 -4.61
CA ALA A 41 9.68 -0.53 -5.07
C ALA A 41 10.72 -1.39 -5.77
N VAL A 42 10.84 -2.63 -5.31
CA VAL A 42 11.84 -3.57 -5.81
C VAL A 42 11.12 -4.75 -6.45
N LYS A 43 11.57 -5.13 -7.63
CA LYS A 43 11.07 -6.31 -8.32
C LYS A 43 12.23 -7.07 -8.94
N ASP A 44 12.26 -8.39 -8.72
CA ASP A 44 13.32 -9.27 -9.25
C ASP A 44 14.72 -8.78 -8.88
N GLY A 45 14.86 -8.31 -7.66
CA GLY A 45 16.14 -7.84 -7.15
C GLY A 45 16.60 -6.49 -7.68
N LYS A 46 15.75 -5.80 -8.44
CA LYS A 46 16.10 -4.52 -9.04
C LYS A 46 15.11 -3.45 -8.65
N LYS A 47 15.60 -2.21 -8.58
CA LYS A 47 14.73 -1.07 -8.33
C LYS A 47 13.82 -0.88 -9.53
N HIS A 48 12.51 -0.88 -9.29
CA HIS A 48 11.51 -0.60 -10.31
C HIS A 48 11.23 0.91 -10.37
N CYS A 49 10.96 1.50 -9.22
CA CYS A 49 10.75 2.94 -9.10
C CYS A 49 10.97 3.36 -7.65
N ALA A 50 11.12 4.65 -7.44
CA ALA A 50 11.34 5.21 -6.12
C ALA A 50 10.81 6.65 -6.08
N GLY A 51 10.41 7.10 -4.90
CA GLY A 51 9.92 8.45 -4.71
C GLY A 51 9.01 8.54 -3.51
N PRO A 52 8.38 9.71 -3.31
CA PRO A 52 7.36 9.83 -2.27
C PRO A 52 6.18 8.93 -2.60
N PRO A 53 5.37 8.56 -1.59
CA PRO A 53 4.25 7.64 -1.83
C PRO A 53 3.31 8.06 -2.96
N GLU A 54 3.07 9.35 -3.12
CA GLU A 54 2.22 9.87 -4.20
C GLU A 54 2.70 9.43 -5.59
N SER A 55 4.01 9.38 -5.78
CA SER A 55 4.60 9.07 -7.08
C SER A 55 4.70 7.58 -7.32
N VAL A 56 4.87 6.80 -6.27
CA VAL A 56 5.13 5.36 -6.38
C VAL A 56 3.84 4.56 -6.39
N ILE A 57 2.86 4.95 -5.57
CA ILE A 57 1.63 4.19 -5.40
C ILE A 57 0.61 4.60 -6.45
N THR A 58 0.66 3.90 -7.57
CA THR A 58 -0.28 4.06 -8.68
C THR A 58 -0.81 2.69 -9.05
N PRO A 59 -2.00 2.62 -9.70
CA PRO A 59 -2.50 1.32 -10.17
C PRO A 59 -1.53 0.60 -11.08
N GLU A 60 -0.77 1.33 -11.89
CA GLU A 60 0.22 0.76 -12.81
C GLU A 60 1.37 0.10 -12.04
N THR A 61 1.92 0.78 -11.04
CA THR A 61 2.99 0.23 -10.22
C THR A 61 2.52 -1.00 -9.45
N LEU A 62 1.31 -0.95 -8.91
CA LEU A 62 0.77 -2.08 -8.17
C LEU A 62 0.59 -3.30 -9.06
N ARG A 63 0.15 -3.09 -10.28
CA ARG A 63 0.03 -4.17 -11.26
C ARG A 63 1.39 -4.73 -11.64
N GLU A 64 2.33 -3.86 -11.96
CA GLU A 64 3.64 -4.29 -12.48
C GLU A 64 4.52 -4.93 -11.42
N VAL A 65 4.52 -4.38 -10.21
CA VAL A 65 5.43 -4.83 -9.15
C VAL A 65 4.79 -5.91 -8.30
N PHE A 66 3.53 -5.72 -7.90
CA PHE A 66 2.86 -6.61 -6.94
C PHE A 66 1.87 -7.54 -7.61
N GLN A 67 1.61 -7.36 -8.91
CA GLN A 67 0.71 -8.21 -9.71
C GLN A 67 -0.70 -8.25 -9.14
N VAL A 68 -1.18 -7.11 -8.66
CA VAL A 68 -2.53 -6.96 -8.17
C VAL A 68 -3.24 -5.85 -8.93
N GLU A 69 -4.55 -6.02 -9.11
CA GLU A 69 -5.42 -4.94 -9.56
C GLU A 69 -5.92 -4.24 -8.33
N ALA A 70 -5.72 -2.94 -8.26
CA ALA A 70 -6.06 -2.18 -7.08
C ALA A 70 -6.55 -0.79 -7.44
N ALA A 71 -7.47 -0.30 -6.62
CA ALA A 71 -7.84 1.11 -6.64
C ALA A 71 -6.93 1.86 -5.67
N VAL A 72 -6.57 3.08 -6.03
CA VAL A 72 -5.82 3.96 -5.15
C VAL A 72 -6.73 5.14 -4.82
N VAL A 73 -7.02 5.31 -3.55
CA VAL A 73 -7.91 6.36 -3.07
C VAL A 73 -7.20 7.19 -2.02
N ARG A 74 -7.80 8.31 -1.63
CA ARG A 74 -7.23 9.18 -0.58
C ARG A 74 -7.76 8.76 0.77
N HIS A 75 -6.86 8.68 1.74
CA HIS A 75 -7.25 8.43 3.13
C HIS A 75 -8.01 9.65 3.65
N PRO A 76 -9.22 9.45 4.23
CA PRO A 76 -10.06 10.58 4.62
C PRO A 76 -9.52 11.42 5.78
N VAL A 77 -8.61 10.86 6.57
CA VAL A 77 -8.03 11.57 7.72
C VAL A 77 -6.61 12.04 7.41
N LEU A 78 -5.79 11.15 6.83
CA LEU A 78 -4.36 11.41 6.67
C LEU A 78 -4.02 12.03 5.31
N ASP A 79 -4.94 12.00 4.37
CA ASP A 79 -4.76 12.53 3.01
C ASP A 79 -3.53 11.95 2.32
N VAL A 80 -3.36 10.65 2.45
CA VAL A 80 -2.30 9.89 1.77
C VAL A 80 -2.95 8.84 0.88
N PRO A 81 -2.23 8.27 -0.09
CA PRO A 81 -2.78 7.18 -0.89
C PRO A 81 -3.12 5.96 -0.03
N VAL A 82 -4.21 5.29 -0.36
CA VAL A 82 -4.58 4.00 0.22
C VAL A 82 -4.79 3.03 -0.92
N CYS A 83 -4.14 1.89 -0.83
CA CYS A 83 -4.24 0.83 -1.81
C CYS A 83 -5.35 -0.14 -1.40
N LEU A 84 -6.32 -0.32 -2.29
CA LEU A 84 -7.44 -1.24 -2.09
C LEU A 84 -7.39 -2.31 -3.17
N PRO A 85 -6.67 -3.42 -2.92
CA PRO A 85 -6.60 -4.49 -3.91
C PRO A 85 -7.92 -5.23 -4.01
N TYR A 86 -8.30 -5.62 -5.23
CA TYR A 86 -9.54 -6.33 -5.45
C TYR A 86 -9.38 -7.57 -6.32
N SER A 87 -8.21 -7.77 -6.92
CA SER A 87 -7.99 -8.92 -7.77
C SER A 87 -6.50 -9.15 -7.94
N VAL A 88 -6.13 -10.40 -8.22
CA VAL A 88 -4.80 -10.73 -8.68
C VAL A 88 -4.75 -10.48 -10.18
N ARG A 89 -3.62 -10.00 -10.68
CA ARG A 89 -3.45 -9.69 -12.10
C ARG A 89 -3.85 -10.88 -12.95
N GLY A 90 -4.71 -10.62 -13.94
CA GLY A 90 -5.18 -11.64 -14.85
C GLY A 90 -6.40 -12.42 -14.41
N GLN A 91 -6.94 -12.11 -13.22
CA GLN A 91 -8.13 -12.77 -12.72
C GLN A 91 -9.31 -11.80 -12.69
N SER A 92 -10.49 -12.34 -12.96
CA SER A 92 -11.71 -11.55 -12.94
C SER A 92 -12.25 -11.42 -11.53
N PHE A 93 -12.85 -10.28 -11.22
CA PHE A 93 -13.53 -10.06 -9.96
C PHE A 93 -14.90 -10.73 -9.99
N GLN A 94 -15.20 -11.59 -9.01
CA GLN A 94 -16.37 -12.46 -9.03
C GLN A 94 -17.46 -12.06 -8.03
N LYS A 95 -17.21 -11.10 -7.19
CA LYS A 95 -18.15 -10.78 -6.10
C LYS A 95 -19.51 -10.34 -6.61
N GLN A 96 -19.54 -9.63 -7.73
CA GLN A 96 -20.79 -9.16 -8.32
C GLN A 96 -21.71 -10.32 -8.72
N ASN A 97 -21.12 -11.36 -9.29
CA ASN A 97 -21.86 -12.56 -9.66
C ASN A 97 -22.44 -13.26 -8.44
N GLN A 98 -21.65 -13.34 -7.38
CA GLN A 98 -22.10 -13.93 -6.12
C GLN A 98 -23.26 -13.14 -5.53
N ARG A 99 -23.21 -11.82 -5.60
CA ARG A 99 -24.27 -10.98 -5.10
C ARG A 99 -25.56 -11.18 -5.88
N GLN A 100 -25.47 -11.31 -7.20
CA GLN A 100 -26.63 -11.55 -8.05
C GLN A 100 -27.26 -12.88 -7.74
N ASP A 101 -26.44 -13.90 -7.53
CA ASP A 101 -26.96 -15.22 -7.18
C ASP A 101 -27.72 -15.19 -5.86
N THR A 102 -27.27 -14.38 -4.93
CA THR A 102 -27.92 -14.23 -3.63
C THR A 102 -29.25 -13.50 -3.75
N GLN A 103 -29.35 -12.58 -4.67
CA GLN A 103 -30.56 -11.76 -4.84
C GLN A 103 -31.63 -12.44 -5.67
N ASN A 104 -31.29 -13.49 -6.40
CA ASN A 104 -32.22 -14.23 -7.24
C ASN A 104 -32.55 -15.55 -6.59
N PRO A 105 -33.57 -15.59 -5.74
CA PRO A 105 -33.98 -16.82 -5.07
C PRO A 105 -34.56 -17.88 -6.03
#